data_2914b907aaf15966d0350cdcdb9becab
#
_entry.id   2914b907aaf15966d0350cdcdb9becab
#
_cell.length_a   1.000
_cell.length_b   1.000
_cell.length_c   1.000
_cell.angle_alpha   90.00
_cell.angle_beta   90.00
_cell.angle_gamma   90.00
#
_symmetry.space_group_name_H-M   'P 1'
#
loop_
_entity.id
_entity.type
_entity.pdbx_description
1 polymer ?
#
loop_
_entity_poly.entity_id
_entity_poly.type
_entity_poly.pdbx_seq_one_letter_code
_entity_poly.pdbx_strand_id
1 'polypeptide(L)'
;MKLMNLLFESKDKSETFETFADTRESGAEKIVNNAKKKGGLALLTWHHFKVKLPYYKKAAAGEFDLDEAKKEYDATYKKISTSMTQIQFQREVGRLEVLGELIIREQKGK
;
A
#
# COMPACT_ATOMS: atom_id res chain seq x y z
N MET A 1 4.68 -29.72 -13.20
CA MET A 1 5.64 -28.72 -13.14
C MET A 1 5.42 -27.63 -14.07
N LYS A 2 5.51 -27.92 -15.29
CA LYS A 2 5.21 -26.96 -16.27
C LYS A 2 3.86 -26.30 -16.08
N LEU A 3 2.88 -27.09 -15.73
CA LEU A 3 1.56 -26.60 -15.48
C LEU A 3 1.55 -25.58 -14.36
N MET A 4 2.29 -25.87 -13.30
CA MET A 4 2.39 -25.00 -12.19
C MET A 4 3.00 -23.67 -12.56
N ASN A 5 4.10 -23.72 -13.32
CA ASN A 5 4.75 -22.51 -13.76
C ASN A 5 3.84 -21.67 -14.63
N LEU A 6 3.10 -22.32 -15.49
CA LEU A 6 2.17 -21.62 -16.36
C LEU A 6 1.09 -20.92 -15.56
N LEU A 7 0.60 -21.58 -14.52
CA LEU A 7 -0.43 -20.98 -13.69
C LEU A 7 0.09 -19.73 -12.99
N PHE A 8 1.30 -19.78 -12.48
CA PHE A 8 1.86 -18.60 -11.82
C PHE A 8 2.07 -17.48 -12.79
N GLU A 9 2.63 -17.78 -13.94
CA GLU A 9 2.86 -16.77 -14.94
C GLU A 9 1.58 -16.15 -15.44
N SER A 10 0.60 -16.98 -15.67
CA SER A 10 -0.70 -16.49 -16.11
C SER A 10 -1.33 -15.59 -15.08
N LYS A 11 -1.21 -15.98 -13.83
CA LYS A 11 -1.76 -15.20 -12.75
C LYS A 11 -1.12 -13.82 -12.70
N ASP A 12 0.20 -13.77 -12.79
CA ASP A 12 0.90 -12.51 -12.77
C ASP A 12 0.52 -11.63 -13.93
N LYS A 13 0.42 -12.24 -15.11
CA LYS A 13 0.10 -11.48 -16.31
C LYS A 13 -1.34 -11.01 -16.34
N SER A 14 -2.24 -11.78 -15.74
CA SER A 14 -3.64 -11.45 -15.78
C SER A 14 -4.07 -10.53 -14.65
N GLU A 15 -3.22 -10.33 -13.67
CA GLU A 15 -3.57 -9.47 -12.56
C GLU A 15 -3.50 -8.01 -12.97
N THR A 16 -4.65 -7.34 -12.94
CA THR A 16 -4.70 -5.94 -13.26
C THR A 16 -4.23 -5.11 -12.07
N PHE A 17 -3.96 -3.84 -12.34
CA PHE A 17 -3.58 -2.91 -11.29
C PHE A 17 -4.68 -2.85 -10.22
N GLU A 18 -5.94 -2.81 -10.64
CA GLU A 18 -7.06 -2.74 -9.70
C GLU A 18 -7.17 -3.99 -8.85
N THR A 19 -6.96 -5.16 -9.45
CA THR A 19 -6.99 -6.42 -8.72
C THR A 19 -5.84 -6.49 -7.73
N PHE A 20 -4.67 -6.04 -8.15
CA PHE A 20 -3.51 -5.97 -7.26
C PHE A 20 -3.83 -5.11 -6.04
N ALA A 21 -4.40 -3.91 -6.28
CA ALA A 21 -4.72 -2.99 -5.20
C ALA A 21 -5.77 -3.58 -4.26
N ASP A 22 -6.77 -4.26 -4.80
CA ASP A 22 -7.81 -4.88 -4.00
C ASP A 22 -7.24 -5.98 -3.10
N THR A 23 -6.34 -6.79 -3.64
CA THR A 23 -5.69 -7.85 -2.88
C THR A 23 -4.86 -7.26 -1.74
N ARG A 24 -4.13 -6.19 -2.04
CA ARG A 24 -3.32 -5.52 -1.02
C ARG A 24 -4.19 -4.88 0.06
N GLU A 25 -5.31 -4.33 -0.36
CA GLU A 25 -6.24 -3.74 0.61
C GLU A 25 -6.73 -4.80 1.59
N SER A 26 -7.12 -5.97 1.09
CA SER A 26 -7.59 -7.06 1.95
C SER A 26 -6.51 -7.49 2.93
N GLY A 27 -5.27 -7.60 2.47
CA GLY A 27 -4.16 -7.96 3.33
C GLY A 27 -3.91 -6.94 4.42
N ALA A 28 -3.92 -5.66 4.04
CA ALA A 28 -3.70 -4.58 4.99
C ALA A 28 -4.82 -4.51 6.03
N GLU A 29 -6.05 -4.76 5.59
CA GLU A 29 -7.19 -4.75 6.49
C GLU A 29 -7.08 -5.83 7.57
N LYS A 30 -6.61 -7.01 7.19
CA LYS A 30 -6.38 -8.09 8.15
C LYS A 30 -5.33 -7.69 9.19
N ILE A 31 -4.27 -7.03 8.74
CA ILE A 31 -3.21 -6.58 9.63
C ILE A 31 -3.74 -5.52 10.58
N VAL A 32 -4.54 -4.59 10.08
CA VAL A 32 -5.13 -3.53 10.89
C VAL A 32 -6.03 -4.14 11.98
N ASN A 33 -6.87 -5.08 11.60
CA ASN A 33 -7.79 -5.70 12.54
C ASN A 33 -7.04 -6.49 13.62
N ASN A 34 -6.00 -7.18 13.23
CA ASN A 34 -5.18 -7.96 14.14
C ASN A 34 -4.43 -7.06 15.12
N ALA A 35 -3.84 -5.98 14.62
CA ALA A 35 -3.09 -5.04 15.44
C ALA A 35 -3.99 -4.37 16.47
N LYS A 36 -5.21 -4.05 16.07
CA LYS A 36 -6.17 -3.43 16.98
C LYS A 36 -6.46 -4.33 18.17
N LYS A 37 -6.59 -5.63 17.92
CA LYS A 37 -6.86 -6.58 18.99
C LYS A 37 -5.69 -6.72 19.96
N LYS A 38 -4.47 -6.64 19.45
CA LYS A 38 -3.28 -6.82 20.27
C LYS A 38 -2.98 -5.62 21.17
N GLY A 39 -3.20 -4.41 20.66
CA GLY A 39 -2.88 -3.20 21.40
C GLY A 39 -1.39 -3.04 21.65
N GLY A 40 -1.04 -2.16 22.57
CA GLY A 40 0.36 -1.92 22.92
C GLY A 40 1.18 -1.47 21.74
N LEU A 41 2.36 -2.08 21.56
CA LEU A 41 3.24 -1.71 20.45
C LEU A 41 2.63 -1.98 19.09
N ALA A 42 1.64 -2.86 19.04
CA ALA A 42 0.94 -3.13 17.79
C ALA A 42 0.17 -1.91 17.28
N LEU A 43 0.00 -0.89 18.12
CA LEU A 43 -0.62 0.35 17.67
C LEU A 43 0.21 1.04 16.58
N LEU A 44 1.51 0.90 16.63
CA LEU A 44 2.37 1.47 15.59
C LEU A 44 2.08 0.79 14.25
N THR A 45 1.93 -0.53 14.28
CA THR A 45 1.56 -1.29 13.10
C THR A 45 0.18 -0.88 12.61
N TRP A 46 -0.76 -0.68 13.53
CA TRP A 46 -2.11 -0.25 13.19
C TRP A 46 -2.08 1.07 12.42
N HIS A 47 -1.34 2.05 12.95
CA HIS A 47 -1.25 3.36 12.28
C HIS A 47 -0.59 3.24 10.91
N HIS A 48 0.47 2.45 10.82
CA HIS A 48 1.21 2.26 9.58
C HIS A 48 0.31 1.71 8.47
N PHE A 49 -0.45 0.67 8.78
CA PHE A 49 -1.28 0.00 7.77
C PHE A 49 -2.63 0.66 7.57
N LYS A 50 -3.16 1.31 8.60
CA LYS A 50 -4.45 1.98 8.47
C LYS A 50 -4.41 3.10 7.42
N VAL A 51 -3.31 3.82 7.36
CA VAL A 51 -3.18 4.93 6.42
C VAL A 51 -3.10 4.44 4.97
N LYS A 52 -2.72 3.18 4.77
CA LYS A 52 -2.63 2.61 3.43
C LYS A 52 -3.99 2.29 2.81
N LEU A 53 -4.98 2.00 3.64
CA LEU A 53 -6.27 1.52 3.15
C LEU A 53 -6.96 2.43 2.13
N PRO A 54 -7.06 3.75 2.38
CA PRO A 54 -7.72 4.62 1.39
C PRO A 54 -7.03 4.62 0.03
N TYR A 55 -5.71 4.50 0.03
CA TYR A 55 -4.95 4.49 -1.22
C TYR A 55 -5.24 3.22 -2.02
N TYR A 56 -5.26 2.07 -1.34
CA TYR A 56 -5.58 0.82 -2.01
C TYR A 56 -7.02 0.84 -2.53
N LYS A 57 -7.95 1.38 -1.74
CA LYS A 57 -9.35 1.46 -2.15
C LYS A 57 -9.51 2.30 -3.40
N LYS A 58 -8.86 3.44 -3.43
CA LYS A 58 -8.94 4.34 -4.56
C LYS A 58 -8.35 3.67 -5.81
N ALA A 59 -7.23 3.00 -5.66
CA ALA A 59 -6.59 2.30 -6.76
C ALA A 59 -7.46 1.15 -7.25
N ALA A 60 -8.07 0.40 -6.34
CA ALA A 60 -8.94 -0.70 -6.70
C ALA A 60 -10.19 -0.22 -7.44
N ALA A 61 -10.62 0.99 -7.15
CA ALA A 61 -11.78 1.59 -7.81
C ALA A 61 -11.46 2.22 -9.17
N GLY A 62 -10.20 2.15 -9.59
CA GLY A 62 -9.79 2.72 -10.86
C GLY A 62 -9.58 4.23 -10.82
N GLU A 63 -9.41 4.78 -9.62
CA GLU A 63 -9.28 6.23 -9.44
C GLU A 63 -7.85 6.68 -9.16
N PHE A 64 -6.89 5.82 -9.38
CA PHE A 64 -5.50 6.13 -9.11
C PHE A 64 -4.94 7.04 -10.20
N ASP A 65 -4.34 8.16 -9.78
CA ASP A 65 -3.71 9.11 -10.69
C ASP A 65 -2.21 9.08 -10.44
N LEU A 66 -1.46 8.63 -11.45
CA LEU A 66 -0.02 8.45 -11.31
C LEU A 66 0.72 9.75 -11.01
N ASP A 67 0.36 10.83 -11.71
CA ASP A 67 1.04 12.09 -11.52
C ASP A 67 0.80 12.67 -10.13
N GLU A 68 -0.45 12.60 -9.68
CA GLU A 68 -0.78 13.07 -8.33
C GLU A 68 -0.08 12.22 -7.28
N ALA A 69 -0.01 10.91 -7.50
CA ALA A 69 0.64 10.01 -6.56
C ALA A 69 2.12 10.35 -6.42
N LYS A 70 2.79 10.68 -7.54
CA LYS A 70 4.19 11.06 -7.50
C LYS A 70 4.40 12.35 -6.73
N LYS A 71 3.50 13.32 -6.91
CA LYS A 71 3.58 14.58 -6.19
C LYS A 71 3.37 14.37 -4.71
N GLU A 72 2.41 13.54 -4.37
CA GLU A 72 2.12 13.26 -2.96
C GLU A 72 3.25 12.50 -2.30
N TYR A 73 3.87 11.56 -3.04
CA TYR A 73 5.02 10.83 -2.53
C TYR A 73 6.14 11.80 -2.16
N ASP A 74 6.43 12.72 -3.06
CA ASP A 74 7.49 13.69 -2.86
C ASP A 74 7.20 14.60 -1.68
N ALA A 75 5.99 15.09 -1.58
CA ALA A 75 5.57 15.95 -0.49
C ALA A 75 5.63 15.22 0.86
N THR A 76 5.23 13.95 0.86
CA THR A 76 5.25 13.14 2.08
C THR A 76 6.68 12.88 2.53
N TYR A 77 7.55 12.56 1.58
CA TYR A 77 8.96 12.34 1.88
C TYR A 77 9.57 13.57 2.57
N LYS A 78 9.25 14.75 2.07
CA LYS A 78 9.79 15.99 2.62
C LYS A 78 9.25 16.31 4.01
N LYS A 79 8.11 15.78 4.36
CA LYS A 79 7.53 16.00 5.69
C LYS A 79 8.22 15.19 6.78
N ILE A 80 8.82 14.06 6.42
CA ILE A 80 9.40 13.17 7.42
C ILE A 80 10.59 13.84 8.08
N SER A 81 10.56 13.91 9.40
CA SER A 81 11.62 14.54 10.17
C SER A 81 11.80 13.82 11.49
N THR A 82 12.93 14.09 12.15
CA THR A 82 13.23 13.46 13.43
C THR A 82 12.41 14.04 14.57
N SER A 83 11.71 15.15 14.34
CA SER A 83 10.90 15.76 15.39
C SER A 83 9.49 15.17 15.45
N MET A 84 9.16 14.25 14.56
CA MET A 84 7.85 13.61 14.57
C MET A 84 7.70 12.62 15.70
N THR A 85 6.46 12.47 16.21
CA THR A 85 6.19 11.39 17.14
C THR A 85 6.25 10.07 16.37
N GLN A 86 6.36 8.97 17.12
CA GLN A 86 6.40 7.65 16.48
C GLN A 86 5.14 7.36 15.69
N ILE A 87 4.00 7.79 16.20
CA ILE A 87 2.73 7.60 15.49
C ILE A 87 2.73 8.37 14.18
N GLN A 88 3.13 9.64 14.21
CA GLN A 88 3.20 10.45 13.00
C GLN A 88 4.17 9.85 12.00
N PHE A 89 5.32 9.39 12.48
CA PHE A 89 6.32 8.79 11.64
C PHE A 89 5.76 7.55 10.93
N GLN A 90 5.08 6.68 11.68
CA GLN A 90 4.52 5.47 11.09
C GLN A 90 3.45 5.78 10.03
N ARG A 91 2.67 6.81 10.26
CA ARG A 91 1.67 7.22 9.29
C ARG A 91 2.32 7.71 8.00
N GLU A 92 3.35 8.53 8.11
CA GLU A 92 4.00 9.06 6.92
C GLU A 92 4.77 7.97 6.17
N VAL A 93 5.41 7.06 6.90
CA VAL A 93 6.12 5.94 6.28
C VAL A 93 5.12 5.01 5.58
N GLY A 94 3.96 4.76 6.22
CA GLY A 94 2.92 3.95 5.58
C GLY A 94 2.43 4.58 4.29
N ARG A 95 2.25 5.90 4.30
CA ARG A 95 1.83 6.63 3.11
C ARG A 95 2.88 6.54 2.00
N LEU A 96 4.15 6.70 2.37
CA LEU A 96 5.24 6.56 1.39
C LEU A 96 5.28 5.17 0.79
N GLU A 97 5.13 4.15 1.64
CA GLU A 97 5.19 2.78 1.15
C GLU A 97 4.07 2.46 0.17
N VAL A 98 2.85 2.84 0.51
CA VAL A 98 1.73 2.52 -0.37
C VAL A 98 1.81 3.31 -1.68
N LEU A 99 2.20 4.58 -1.59
CA LEU A 99 2.35 5.39 -2.80
C LEU A 99 3.45 4.82 -3.69
N GLY A 100 4.58 4.48 -3.09
CA GLY A 100 5.70 3.90 -3.85
C GLY A 100 5.31 2.59 -4.51
N GLU A 101 4.64 1.74 -3.78
CA GLU A 101 4.20 0.45 -4.29
C GLU A 101 3.26 0.61 -5.48
N LEU A 102 2.27 1.49 -5.35
CA LEU A 102 1.29 1.70 -6.41
C LEU A 102 1.91 2.36 -7.63
N ILE A 103 2.81 3.32 -7.39
CA ILE A 103 3.51 3.99 -8.50
C ILE A 103 4.31 2.98 -9.30
N ILE A 104 5.09 2.16 -8.62
CA ILE A 104 5.92 1.17 -9.28
C ILE A 104 5.07 0.17 -10.06
N ARG A 105 3.99 -0.29 -9.43
CA ARG A 105 3.13 -1.28 -10.07
C ARG A 105 2.44 -0.72 -11.30
N GLU A 106 1.96 0.51 -11.22
CA GLU A 106 1.29 1.14 -12.34
C GLU A 106 2.26 1.37 -13.50
N GLN A 107 3.47 1.80 -13.19
CA GLN A 107 4.47 2.01 -14.22
C GLN A 107 4.88 0.71 -14.90
N LYS A 108 4.98 -0.37 -14.15
CA LYS A 108 5.33 -1.67 -14.71
C LYS A 108 4.25 -2.23 -15.62
N GLY A 109 3.00 -1.91 -15.32
CA GLY A 109 1.88 -2.39 -16.10
C GLY A 109 1.81 -1.79 -17.49
N LYS A 110 2.58 -0.76 -17.72
CA LYS A 110 2.63 -0.10 -19.00
C LYS A 110 3.88 -0.47 -19.76
#